data_afc030b56f81fdfb8d944b16745c198e
#
_entry.id   afc030b56f81fdfb8d944b16745c198e
#
_cell.length_a   1.000
_cell.length_b   1.000
_cell.length_c   1.000
_cell.angle_alpha   90.00
_cell.angle_beta   90.00
_cell.angle_gamma   90.00
#
_symmetry.space_group_name_H-M   'P 1'
#
loop_
_entity.id
_entity.type
_entity.pdbx_description
1 polymer ?
#
loop_
_entity_poly.entity_id
_entity_poly.type
_entity_poly.pdbx_seq_one_letter_code
_entity_poly.pdbx_strand_id
1 'polypeptide(L)'
;STDERRRSAERIYQFDESIFRPRMEDRIALPDDDEVIYEEVQPFDQLWIWLLMGMELVILVIALMAAGQAIWTVGLGLGVMTLTMALLSSLKLYTRIDAMGVHFRMKPFHFKEQTIAWEDIDQIHVRKYSPILEYGGWGMRYGRNGKAFNVRGNYGIQIVKKNGKKALIGTQSPEDAARQLSVHPLLV
;
A
#
# COMPACT_ATOMS: atom_id res chain seq x y z
N SER A 1 -11.83 -22.09 29.29
CA SER A 1 -11.12 -21.33 30.32
C SER A 1 -10.34 -20.20 29.66
N THR A 2 -10.23 -19.06 30.35
CA THR A 2 -9.59 -17.82 29.84
C THR A 2 -8.11 -18.04 29.48
N ASP A 3 -7.45 -18.97 30.17
CA ASP A 3 -6.04 -19.35 29.97
C ASP A 3 -5.79 -20.13 28.67
N GLU A 4 -6.73 -20.95 28.24
CA GLU A 4 -6.59 -21.68 26.98
C GLU A 4 -6.72 -20.77 25.77
N ARG A 5 -7.57 -19.75 25.84
CA ARG A 5 -7.72 -18.72 24.79
C ARG A 5 -6.46 -17.86 24.67
N ARG A 6 -5.81 -17.55 25.78
CA ARG A 6 -4.56 -16.80 25.81
C ARG A 6 -3.41 -17.59 25.18
N ARG A 7 -3.27 -18.88 25.52
CA ARG A 7 -2.25 -19.79 24.94
C ARG A 7 -2.49 -20.12 23.47
N SER A 8 -3.76 -20.08 23.02
CA SER A 8 -4.08 -20.24 21.58
C SER A 8 -3.75 -18.99 20.79
N ALA A 9 -3.97 -17.80 21.36
CA ALA A 9 -3.59 -16.53 20.75
C ALA A 9 -2.06 -16.37 20.67
N GLU A 10 -1.33 -16.76 21.69
CA GLU A 10 0.14 -16.72 21.69
C GLU A 10 0.76 -17.69 20.67
N ARG A 11 0.14 -18.84 20.43
CA ARG A 11 0.59 -19.79 19.38
C ARG A 11 0.38 -19.31 17.95
N ILE A 12 -0.57 -18.43 17.71
CA ILE A 12 -0.83 -17.86 16.38
C ILE A 12 0.21 -16.77 16.03
N TYR A 13 0.89 -16.21 17.03
CA TYR A 13 1.91 -15.17 16.88
C TYR A 13 3.36 -15.69 17.05
N GLN A 14 3.57 -16.95 17.40
CA GLN A 14 4.89 -17.57 17.27
C GLN A 14 5.13 -17.89 15.77
N PHE A 15 5.59 -16.86 15.08
CA PHE A 15 6.31 -17.02 13.83
C PHE A 15 7.50 -17.95 14.17
N ASP A 16 7.51 -19.13 13.59
CA ASP A 16 8.62 -20.07 13.81
C ASP A 16 9.86 -19.52 13.12
N GLU A 17 10.66 -18.75 13.87
CA GLU A 17 11.93 -18.18 13.40
C GLU A 17 12.89 -19.25 12.87
N SER A 18 12.69 -20.53 13.22
CA SER A 18 13.52 -21.63 12.77
C SER A 18 13.35 -21.96 11.29
N ILE A 19 12.20 -21.63 10.71
CA ILE A 19 11.89 -21.85 9.28
C ILE A 19 12.60 -20.79 8.39
N PHE A 20 13.00 -19.67 8.96
CA PHE A 20 13.58 -18.52 8.24
C PHE A 20 15.06 -18.26 8.53
N ARG A 21 15.80 -19.24 9.11
CA ARG A 21 17.26 -19.16 9.17
C ARG A 21 17.86 -19.78 7.91
N PRO A 22 18.21 -18.98 6.88
CA PRO A 22 18.97 -19.50 5.76
C PRO A 22 20.32 -20.01 6.29
N ARG A 23 20.70 -21.22 5.87
CA ARG A 23 22.00 -21.80 6.18
C ARG A 23 23.08 -20.84 5.65
N MET A 24 24.15 -20.62 6.41
CA MET A 24 25.23 -19.69 6.04
C MET A 24 25.86 -19.97 4.65
N GLU A 25 25.64 -21.17 4.14
CA GLU A 25 26.15 -21.62 2.83
C GLU A 25 25.33 -21.10 1.63
N ASP A 26 24.07 -20.63 1.87
CA ASP A 26 23.19 -20.05 0.85
C ASP A 26 23.32 -18.51 0.77
N ARG A 27 24.43 -17.93 1.26
CA ARG A 27 24.72 -16.52 1.04
C ARG A 27 25.01 -16.31 -0.44
N ILE A 28 23.94 -16.13 -1.18
CA ILE A 28 23.96 -15.64 -2.55
C ILE A 28 24.79 -14.35 -2.58
N ALA A 29 25.71 -14.26 -3.55
CA ALA A 29 26.43 -13.03 -3.82
C ALA A 29 25.48 -11.84 -3.75
N LEU A 30 25.93 -10.74 -3.14
CA LEU A 30 25.18 -9.49 -3.14
C LEU A 30 24.69 -9.22 -4.56
N PRO A 31 23.39 -8.91 -4.77
CA PRO A 31 22.91 -8.53 -6.08
C PRO A 31 23.79 -7.39 -6.62
N ASP A 32 24.05 -7.39 -7.94
CA ASP A 32 24.65 -6.23 -8.58
C ASP A 32 23.83 -4.99 -8.23
N ASP A 33 24.47 -3.82 -8.08
CA ASP A 33 23.86 -2.57 -7.61
C ASP A 33 22.56 -2.19 -8.40
N ASP A 34 22.37 -2.78 -9.58
CA ASP A 34 21.21 -2.59 -10.47
C ASP A 34 20.20 -3.76 -10.40
N GLU A 35 20.44 -4.82 -9.61
CA GLU A 35 19.54 -5.96 -9.56
C GLU A 35 18.26 -5.64 -8.78
N VAL A 36 17.13 -5.63 -9.49
CA VAL A 36 15.80 -5.43 -8.89
C VAL A 36 15.38 -6.71 -8.17
N ILE A 37 15.27 -6.62 -6.85
CA ILE A 37 14.86 -7.73 -5.98
C ILE A 37 13.35 -7.93 -6.03
N TYR A 38 12.59 -6.82 -6.06
CA TYR A 38 11.13 -6.84 -6.08
C TYR A 38 10.60 -5.62 -6.81
N GLU A 39 9.60 -5.83 -7.68
CA GLU A 39 8.89 -4.75 -8.36
C GLU A 39 7.40 -5.04 -8.41
N GLU A 40 6.60 -4.04 -8.10
CA GLU A 40 5.15 -4.12 -8.15
C GLU A 40 4.54 -2.82 -8.65
N VAL A 41 3.53 -2.94 -9.52
CA VAL A 41 2.71 -1.81 -9.99
C VAL A 41 1.26 -2.08 -9.65
N GLN A 42 0.68 -1.26 -8.79
CA GLN A 42 -0.69 -1.41 -8.33
C GLN A 42 -1.57 -0.29 -8.89
N PRO A 43 -2.53 -0.58 -9.76
CA PRO A 43 -3.56 0.36 -10.15
C PRO A 43 -4.65 0.48 -9.06
N PHE A 44 -5.34 1.61 -9.06
CA PHE A 44 -6.54 1.80 -8.26
C PHE A 44 -7.75 1.23 -9.01
N ASP A 45 -8.06 -0.04 -8.78
CA ASP A 45 -9.08 -0.79 -9.52
C ASP A 45 -10.15 -1.45 -8.61
N GLN A 46 -10.50 -0.80 -7.51
CA GLN A 46 -11.51 -1.28 -6.57
C GLN A 46 -12.91 -1.15 -7.15
N LEU A 47 -13.46 -2.23 -7.71
CA LEU A 47 -14.75 -2.26 -8.41
C LEU A 47 -15.89 -1.62 -7.60
N TRP A 48 -15.95 -1.86 -6.29
CA TRP A 48 -17.02 -1.33 -5.45
C TRP A 48 -17.03 0.22 -5.39
N ILE A 49 -15.87 0.87 -5.50
CA ILE A 49 -15.77 2.33 -5.56
C ILE A 49 -16.36 2.84 -6.87
N TRP A 50 -16.04 2.16 -7.99
CA TRP A 50 -16.58 2.52 -9.30
C TRP A 50 -18.10 2.36 -9.35
N LEU A 51 -18.64 1.30 -8.72
CA LEU A 51 -20.09 1.10 -8.61
C LEU A 51 -20.74 2.17 -7.76
N LEU A 52 -20.16 2.55 -6.62
CA LEU A 52 -20.66 3.64 -5.77
C LEU A 52 -20.66 4.96 -6.53
N MET A 53 -19.58 5.32 -7.18
CA MET A 53 -19.46 6.56 -7.96
C MET A 53 -20.46 6.59 -9.11
N GLY A 54 -20.66 5.46 -9.79
CA GLY A 54 -21.69 5.34 -10.84
C GLY A 54 -23.10 5.55 -10.30
N MET A 55 -23.40 4.98 -9.14
CA MET A 55 -24.70 5.18 -8.46
C MET A 55 -24.90 6.64 -8.03
N GLU A 56 -23.88 7.26 -7.43
CA GLU A 56 -23.93 8.69 -7.05
C GLU A 56 -24.15 9.59 -8.26
N LEU A 57 -23.51 9.27 -9.38
CA LEU A 57 -23.70 9.99 -10.64
C LEU A 57 -25.14 9.95 -11.10
N VAL A 58 -25.77 8.76 -11.11
CA VAL A 58 -27.17 8.57 -11.50
C VAL A 58 -28.10 9.36 -10.56
N ILE A 59 -27.88 9.27 -9.25
CA ILE A 59 -28.66 10.01 -8.25
C ILE A 59 -28.54 11.54 -8.48
N LEU A 60 -27.31 12.02 -8.71
CA LEU A 60 -27.07 13.43 -8.97
C LEU A 60 -27.82 13.94 -10.22
N VAL A 61 -27.76 13.18 -11.31
CA VAL A 61 -28.48 13.55 -12.56
C VAL A 61 -29.98 13.60 -12.31
N ILE A 62 -30.57 12.59 -11.68
CA ILE A 62 -32.01 12.55 -11.37
C ILE A 62 -32.39 13.74 -10.46
N ALA A 63 -31.61 14.02 -9.43
CA ALA A 63 -31.88 15.10 -8.49
C ALA A 63 -31.83 16.48 -9.17
N LEU A 64 -30.83 16.71 -10.02
CA LEU A 64 -30.71 17.99 -10.75
C LEU A 64 -31.84 18.18 -11.77
N MET A 65 -32.25 17.11 -12.46
CA MET A 65 -33.37 17.15 -13.40
C MET A 65 -34.72 17.40 -12.68
N ALA A 66 -34.93 16.69 -11.55
CA ALA A 66 -36.14 16.86 -10.75
C ALA A 66 -36.26 18.25 -10.12
N ALA A 67 -35.14 18.87 -9.79
CA ALA A 67 -35.07 20.23 -9.27
C ALA A 67 -35.25 21.31 -10.34
N GLY A 68 -35.44 20.96 -11.62
CA GLY A 68 -35.58 21.92 -12.73
C GLY A 68 -34.33 22.78 -12.95
N GLN A 69 -33.17 22.26 -12.65
CA GLN A 69 -31.91 22.97 -12.79
C GLN A 69 -31.58 23.25 -14.27
N ALA A 70 -30.89 24.35 -14.52
CA ALA A 70 -30.43 24.66 -15.86
C ALA A 70 -29.45 23.62 -16.38
N ILE A 71 -29.50 23.34 -17.68
CA ILE A 71 -28.66 22.26 -18.30
C ILE A 71 -27.16 22.44 -18.06
N TRP A 72 -26.68 23.66 -17.93
CA TRP A 72 -25.27 23.94 -17.64
C TRP A 72 -24.85 23.49 -16.23
N THR A 73 -25.76 23.54 -15.23
CA THR A 73 -25.47 23.00 -13.87
C THR A 73 -25.34 21.47 -13.88
N VAL A 74 -26.17 20.80 -14.66
CA VAL A 74 -26.05 19.35 -14.90
C VAL A 74 -24.72 19.05 -15.57
N GLY A 75 -24.36 19.80 -16.61
CA GLY A 75 -23.07 19.67 -17.29
C GLY A 75 -21.85 19.87 -16.37
N LEU A 76 -21.92 20.87 -15.48
CA LEU A 76 -20.86 21.10 -14.49
C LEU A 76 -20.72 19.93 -13.52
N GLY A 77 -21.82 19.42 -12.98
CA GLY A 77 -21.82 18.26 -12.09
C GLY A 77 -21.22 17.01 -12.76
N LEU A 78 -21.63 16.72 -13.97
CA LEU A 78 -21.07 15.63 -14.78
C LEU A 78 -19.58 15.83 -15.05
N GLY A 79 -19.15 17.05 -15.35
CA GLY A 79 -17.75 17.38 -15.60
C GLY A 79 -16.87 17.15 -14.38
N VAL A 80 -17.30 17.61 -13.20
CA VAL A 80 -16.59 17.38 -11.93
C VAL A 80 -16.47 15.88 -11.63
N MET A 81 -17.57 15.14 -11.80
CA MET A 81 -17.60 13.70 -11.55
C MET A 81 -16.66 12.95 -12.49
N THR A 82 -16.72 13.26 -13.79
CA THR A 82 -15.84 12.66 -14.80
C THR A 82 -14.37 12.96 -14.50
N LEU A 83 -14.05 14.19 -14.12
CA LEU A 83 -12.69 14.57 -13.73
C LEU A 83 -12.21 13.79 -12.51
N THR A 84 -13.06 13.62 -11.49
CA THR A 84 -12.75 12.83 -10.29
C THR A 84 -12.50 11.37 -10.66
N MET A 85 -13.35 10.77 -11.50
CA MET A 85 -13.15 9.40 -11.98
C MET A 85 -11.83 9.25 -12.76
N ALA A 86 -11.52 10.20 -13.64
CA ALA A 86 -10.27 10.19 -14.40
C ALA A 86 -9.05 10.31 -13.47
N LEU A 87 -9.13 11.18 -12.46
CA LEU A 87 -8.07 11.32 -11.46
C LEU A 87 -7.84 10.03 -10.66
N LEU A 88 -8.91 9.41 -10.17
CA LEU A 88 -8.83 8.14 -9.42
C LEU A 88 -8.30 7.00 -10.29
N SER A 89 -8.74 6.90 -11.55
CA SER A 89 -8.24 5.88 -12.48
C SER A 89 -6.75 6.04 -12.82
N SER A 90 -6.23 7.26 -12.70
CA SER A 90 -4.80 7.54 -12.91
C SER A 90 -3.91 7.16 -11.73
N LEU A 91 -4.51 6.86 -10.56
CA LEU A 91 -3.77 6.48 -9.36
C LEU A 91 -3.07 5.13 -9.56
N LYS A 92 -1.76 5.15 -9.46
CA LYS A 92 -0.90 3.95 -9.51
C LYS A 92 0.19 4.07 -8.47
N LEU A 93 0.38 3.00 -7.71
CA LEU A 93 1.51 2.85 -6.80
C LEU A 93 2.55 1.95 -7.46
N TYR A 94 3.74 2.48 -7.63
CA TYR A 94 4.93 1.77 -8.09
C TYR A 94 5.81 1.51 -6.88
N THR A 95 6.22 0.29 -6.69
CA THR A 95 7.14 -0.13 -5.62
C THR A 95 8.26 -0.94 -6.24
N ARG A 96 9.51 -0.62 -5.91
CA ARG A 96 10.70 -1.34 -6.31
C ARG A 96 11.62 -1.47 -5.11
N ILE A 97 12.20 -2.65 -4.94
CA ILE A 97 13.20 -2.94 -3.92
C ILE A 97 14.45 -3.43 -4.63
N ASP A 98 15.58 -2.80 -4.34
CA ASP A 98 16.88 -3.14 -4.91
C ASP A 98 17.99 -3.06 -3.84
N ALA A 99 19.25 -3.18 -4.26
CA ALA A 99 20.41 -3.11 -3.37
C ALA A 99 20.55 -1.76 -2.63
N MET A 100 19.99 -0.67 -3.17
CA MET A 100 20.06 0.67 -2.57
C MET A 100 18.99 0.91 -1.51
N GLY A 101 17.82 0.25 -1.62
CA GLY A 101 16.72 0.47 -0.69
C GLY A 101 15.34 0.18 -1.26
N VAL A 102 14.35 0.80 -0.65
CA VAL A 102 12.96 0.71 -1.06
C VAL A 102 12.56 1.98 -1.79
N HIS A 103 12.21 1.85 -3.05
CA HIS A 103 11.78 2.91 -3.94
C HIS A 103 10.27 2.82 -4.15
N PHE A 104 9.60 3.94 -4.10
CA PHE A 104 8.17 3.98 -4.37
C PHE A 104 7.74 5.32 -4.97
N ARG A 105 6.69 5.26 -5.79
CA ARG A 105 6.09 6.43 -6.43
C ARG A 105 4.60 6.23 -6.59
N MET A 106 3.82 7.19 -6.13
CA MET A 106 2.36 7.21 -6.32
C MET A 106 1.99 8.29 -7.33
N LYS A 107 1.66 7.89 -8.56
CA LYS A 107 1.13 8.82 -9.57
C LYS A 107 -0.36 9.11 -9.28
N PRO A 108 -0.85 10.33 -9.55
CA PRO A 108 -0.14 11.49 -10.10
C PRO A 108 0.56 12.36 -9.04
N PHE A 109 0.47 12.02 -7.74
CA PHE A 109 0.94 12.89 -6.64
C PHE A 109 2.47 13.00 -6.53
N HIS A 110 3.19 11.93 -6.87
CA HIS A 110 4.66 11.94 -6.88
C HIS A 110 5.19 11.97 -8.30
N PHE A 111 5.78 13.10 -8.69
CA PHE A 111 6.50 13.22 -9.97
C PHE A 111 7.85 12.52 -9.93
N LYS A 112 8.50 12.53 -8.75
CA LYS A 112 9.78 11.83 -8.52
C LYS A 112 9.58 10.59 -7.67
N GLU A 113 10.41 9.59 -7.91
CA GLU A 113 10.51 8.42 -7.07
C GLU A 113 11.01 8.81 -5.67
N GLN A 114 10.42 8.23 -4.64
CA GLN A 114 10.83 8.38 -3.26
C GLN A 114 11.67 7.17 -2.88
N THR A 115 12.83 7.39 -2.30
CA THR A 115 13.74 6.32 -1.87
C THR A 115 13.89 6.33 -0.36
N ILE A 116 13.85 5.15 0.23
CA ILE A 116 14.23 4.90 1.62
C ILE A 116 15.44 3.97 1.56
N ALA A 117 16.63 4.52 1.77
CA ALA A 117 17.86 3.75 1.75
C ALA A 117 17.90 2.74 2.90
N TRP A 118 18.56 1.60 2.69
CA TRP A 118 18.68 0.56 3.71
C TRP A 118 19.34 1.08 4.99
N GLU A 119 20.31 1.99 4.85
CA GLU A 119 20.98 2.64 5.98
C GLU A 119 20.05 3.44 6.90
N ASP A 120 18.90 3.92 6.38
CA ASP A 120 17.88 4.67 7.12
C ASP A 120 16.84 3.76 7.77
N ILE A 121 16.81 2.48 7.42
CA ILE A 121 15.80 1.52 7.88
C ILE A 121 16.29 0.88 9.18
N ASP A 122 15.44 0.88 10.20
CA ASP A 122 15.62 0.15 11.45
C ASP A 122 14.91 -1.21 11.38
N GLN A 123 13.67 -1.21 10.89
CA GLN A 123 12.87 -2.42 10.73
C GLN A 123 12.03 -2.35 9.45
N ILE A 124 11.91 -3.50 8.79
CA ILE A 124 11.02 -3.68 7.65
C ILE A 124 10.35 -5.04 7.74
N HIS A 125 9.04 -5.08 7.55
CA HIS A 125 8.29 -6.33 7.55
C HIS A 125 6.97 -6.17 6.79
N VAL A 126 6.44 -7.27 6.28
CA VAL A 126 5.12 -7.30 5.67
C VAL A 126 4.09 -7.56 6.76
N ARG A 127 3.03 -6.76 6.79
CA ARG A 127 1.92 -6.94 7.73
C ARG A 127 0.55 -6.73 7.09
N LYS A 128 -0.44 -7.33 7.70
CA LYS A 128 -1.83 -6.97 7.45
C LYS A 128 -2.18 -5.70 8.22
N TYR A 129 -2.97 -4.82 7.61
CA TYR A 129 -3.44 -3.58 8.24
C TYR A 129 -4.89 -3.30 7.85
N SER A 130 -5.54 -2.38 8.54
CA SER A 130 -6.86 -1.89 8.18
C SER A 130 -6.74 -0.51 7.53
N PRO A 131 -6.93 -0.39 6.20
CA PRO A 131 -6.82 0.91 5.52
C PRO A 131 -7.72 1.98 6.12
N ILE A 132 -8.96 1.64 6.42
CA ILE A 132 -9.97 2.59 6.94
C ILE A 132 -9.68 2.96 8.40
N LEU A 133 -9.46 1.97 9.28
CA LEU A 133 -9.31 2.20 10.71
C LEU A 133 -7.97 2.83 11.09
N GLU A 134 -6.89 2.44 10.41
CA GLU A 134 -5.53 2.92 10.72
C GLU A 134 -5.18 4.22 9.99
N TYR A 135 -5.71 4.42 8.77
CA TYR A 135 -5.31 5.52 7.89
C TYR A 135 -6.46 6.32 7.28
N GLY A 136 -7.72 5.96 7.58
CA GLY A 136 -8.89 6.66 7.05
C GLY A 136 -9.16 6.38 5.56
N GLY A 137 -8.62 5.30 5.00
CA GLY A 137 -8.85 4.88 3.61
C GLY A 137 -7.58 4.63 2.82
N TRP A 138 -7.75 4.49 1.51
CA TRP A 138 -6.67 4.30 0.56
C TRP A 138 -6.13 5.64 0.03
N GLY A 139 -4.97 5.59 -0.61
CA GLY A 139 -4.25 6.73 -1.17
C GLY A 139 -3.00 7.08 -0.37
N MET A 140 -2.58 8.33 -0.45
CA MET A 140 -1.52 8.87 0.42
C MET A 140 -2.17 9.41 1.70
N ARG A 141 -1.90 8.75 2.81
CA ARG A 141 -2.55 9.01 4.09
C ARG A 141 -1.53 9.18 5.22
N TYR A 142 -1.99 9.84 6.28
CA TYR A 142 -1.25 10.02 7.52
C TYR A 142 -2.08 9.42 8.64
N GLY A 143 -1.51 8.48 9.41
CA GLY A 143 -2.16 7.82 10.52
C GLY A 143 -1.26 7.74 11.75
N ARG A 144 -1.74 7.07 12.78
CA ARG A 144 -0.98 6.84 14.02
C ARG A 144 0.34 6.09 13.78
N ASN A 145 0.36 5.26 12.74
CA ASN A 145 1.52 4.45 12.34
C ASN A 145 2.34 5.10 11.23
N GLY A 146 2.30 6.41 11.08
CA GLY A 146 3.07 7.17 10.11
C GLY A 146 2.35 7.38 8.78
N LYS A 147 3.13 7.52 7.72
CA LYS A 147 2.60 7.70 6.35
C LYS A 147 2.22 6.35 5.75
N ALA A 148 1.11 6.30 5.02
CA ALA A 148 0.74 5.16 4.21
C ALA A 148 0.58 5.56 2.73
N PHE A 149 1.07 4.69 1.86
CA PHE A 149 0.95 4.77 0.41
C PHE A 149 0.32 3.46 -0.06
N ASN A 150 -0.97 3.51 -0.33
CA ASN A 150 -1.72 2.33 -0.75
C ASN A 150 -2.79 2.71 -1.77
N VAL A 151 -3.13 1.79 -2.65
CA VAL A 151 -4.19 2.00 -3.66
C VAL A 151 -5.29 0.97 -3.52
N ARG A 152 -5.01 -0.21 -2.97
CA ARG A 152 -5.98 -1.27 -2.72
C ARG A 152 -5.46 -2.28 -1.69
N GLY A 153 -6.35 -3.19 -1.25
CA GLY A 153 -5.97 -4.29 -0.36
C GLY A 153 -5.75 -3.86 1.08
N ASN A 154 -5.21 -4.79 1.86
CA ASN A 154 -5.02 -4.67 3.30
C ASN A 154 -3.68 -5.28 3.78
N TYR A 155 -2.74 -5.48 2.88
CA TYR A 155 -1.37 -5.88 3.17
C TYR A 155 -0.40 -4.79 2.73
N GLY A 156 0.69 -4.63 3.47
CA GLY A 156 1.70 -3.64 3.14
C GLY A 156 3.04 -3.92 3.81
N ILE A 157 4.06 -3.34 3.21
CA ILE A 157 5.43 -3.33 3.72
C ILE A 157 5.52 -2.19 4.72
N GLN A 158 5.63 -2.53 6.00
CA GLN A 158 5.85 -1.55 7.08
C GLN A 158 7.34 -1.30 7.21
N ILE A 159 7.72 -0.04 7.12
CA ILE A 159 9.10 0.42 7.29
C ILE A 159 9.15 1.30 8.53
N VAL A 160 10.05 1.00 9.43
CA VAL A 160 10.40 1.85 10.57
C VAL A 160 11.80 2.41 10.29
N LYS A 161 11.90 3.73 10.23
CA LYS A 161 13.20 4.40 10.03
C LYS A 161 13.92 4.58 11.34
N LYS A 162 15.25 4.63 11.33
CA LYS A 162 16.10 4.90 12.52
C LYS A 162 15.74 6.21 13.25
N ASN A 163 15.14 7.17 12.57
CA ASN A 163 14.65 8.41 13.18
C ASN A 163 13.24 8.26 13.80
N GLY A 164 12.72 7.05 13.93
CA GLY A 164 11.40 6.74 14.51
C GLY A 164 10.21 6.97 13.59
N LYS A 165 10.40 7.55 12.40
CA LYS A 165 9.32 7.76 11.43
C LYS A 165 8.93 6.43 10.79
N LYS A 166 7.63 6.23 10.57
CA LYS A 166 7.08 5.01 9.98
C LYS A 166 6.48 5.31 8.62
N ALA A 167 6.66 4.36 7.70
CA ALA A 167 6.03 4.37 6.39
C ALA A 167 5.42 2.99 6.10
N LEU A 168 4.25 2.94 5.48
CA LEU A 168 3.62 1.72 5.01
C LEU A 168 3.39 1.84 3.51
N ILE A 169 3.86 0.87 2.76
CA ILE A 169 3.69 0.78 1.30
C ILE A 169 2.79 -0.42 1.03
N GLY A 170 1.62 -0.21 0.44
CA GLY A 170 0.69 -1.28 0.12
C GLY A 170 1.30 -2.32 -0.81
N THR A 171 0.94 -3.59 -0.64
CA THR A 171 1.30 -4.68 -1.56
C THR A 171 0.11 -5.59 -1.81
N GLN A 172 0.03 -6.12 -3.03
CA GLN A 172 -0.94 -7.15 -3.43
C GLN A 172 -0.30 -8.55 -3.42
N SER A 173 1.03 -8.61 -3.32
CA SER A 173 1.82 -9.84 -3.30
C SER A 173 2.59 -9.96 -1.97
N PRO A 174 1.88 -10.07 -0.81
CA PRO A 174 2.52 -10.05 0.50
C PRO A 174 3.51 -11.20 0.70
N GLU A 175 3.23 -12.37 0.13
CA GLU A 175 4.10 -13.54 0.24
C GLU A 175 5.40 -13.35 -0.55
N ASP A 176 5.33 -12.80 -1.76
CA ASP A 176 6.50 -12.53 -2.57
C ASP A 176 7.34 -11.40 -1.95
N ALA A 177 6.69 -10.33 -1.51
CA ALA A 177 7.37 -9.25 -0.81
C ALA A 177 8.09 -9.76 0.46
N ALA A 178 7.41 -10.59 1.27
CA ALA A 178 8.00 -11.18 2.47
C ALA A 178 9.18 -12.11 2.14
N ARG A 179 9.06 -12.94 1.10
CA ARG A 179 10.13 -13.83 0.64
C ARG A 179 11.36 -13.05 0.23
N GLN A 180 11.18 -12.03 -0.60
CA GLN A 180 12.30 -11.21 -1.08
C GLN A 180 12.97 -10.43 0.05
N LEU A 181 12.19 -9.90 0.99
CA LEU A 181 12.73 -9.22 2.16
C LEU A 181 13.50 -10.18 3.10
N SER A 182 13.07 -11.45 3.21
CA SER A 182 13.75 -12.44 4.08
C SER A 182 15.11 -12.90 3.57
N VAL A 183 15.36 -12.75 2.27
CA VAL A 183 16.66 -13.11 1.64
C VAL A 183 17.67 -11.97 1.74
N HIS A 184 17.23 -10.75 2.07
CA HIS A 184 18.12 -9.59 2.08
C HIS A 184 19.07 -9.60 3.29
N PRO A 185 20.40 -9.53 3.09
CA PRO A 185 21.40 -9.72 4.15
C PRO A 185 21.40 -8.63 5.24
N LEU A 186 20.78 -7.50 5.02
CA LEU A 186 20.68 -6.41 6.01
C LEU A 186 19.49 -6.57 6.99
N LEU A 187 18.67 -7.61 6.83
CA LEU A 187 17.47 -7.85 7.63
C LEU A 187 17.60 -9.10 8.53
N VAL A 188 18.80 -9.69 8.60
CA VAL A 188 19.15 -10.85 9.44
C VAL A 188 19.89 -10.40 10.69
#